data_c29c7c48f1fa3386b49ad0cbba1957e3
#
_entry.id   c29c7c48f1fa3386b49ad0cbba1957e3
#
_cell.length_a   1.000
_cell.length_b   1.000
_cell.length_c   1.000
_cell.angle_alpha   90.00
_cell.angle_beta   90.00
_cell.angle_gamma   90.00
#
_symmetry.space_group_name_H-M   'P 1'
#
loop_
_entity.id
_entity.type
_entity.pdbx_description
1 polymer ?
#
loop_
_entity_poly.entity_id
_entity_poly.type
_entity_poly.pdbx_seq_one_letter_code
_entity_poly.pdbx_strand_id
1 'polypeptide(L)' 'MTHRPWAAGRSRPAPVPITVDVLEKCLDRVALAIDQAGDKGAVYLPIYDRLEAELKALKDKEDRAARIRARVKR' A
#
# COMPACT_ATOMS: atom_id res chain seq x y z
N MET A 1 -18.28 27.91 22.80
CA MET A 1 -17.99 27.55 22.55
C MET A 1 -17.48 27.20 21.74
N THR A 2 -16.96 27.04 21.52
CA THR A 2 -16.33 26.83 20.70
C THR A 2 -16.00 25.59 20.32
N HIS A 3 -16.62 24.69 20.49
CA HIS A 3 -16.37 23.42 20.09
C HIS A 3 -16.45 23.34 18.62
N ARG A 4 -15.45 22.89 17.97
CA ARG A 4 -15.46 22.81 16.57
C ARG A 4 -15.74 21.44 16.15
N PRO A 5 -16.73 21.20 15.39
CA PRO A 5 -17.06 19.87 14.93
C PRO A 5 -15.93 19.25 14.17
N TRP A 6 -15.25 20.04 13.38
CA TRP A 6 -14.18 19.46 12.62
C TRP A 6 -13.05 19.03 13.52
N ALA A 7 -12.97 19.60 14.67
CA ALA A 7 -11.97 19.17 15.60
C ALA A 7 -12.25 17.75 16.03
N ALA A 8 -13.49 17.44 16.17
CA ALA A 8 -13.83 16.10 16.51
C ALA A 8 -13.53 15.20 15.36
N GLY A 9 -13.62 15.73 14.19
CA GLY A 9 -13.32 14.95 13.04
C GLY A 9 -11.92 14.46 13.00
N ARG A 10 -11.09 15.08 13.82
CA ARG A 10 -9.81 14.63 13.83
C ARG A 10 -9.70 13.34 14.36
N SER A 11 -10.69 12.86 14.99
CA SER A 11 -10.58 11.56 15.49
C SER A 11 -10.78 10.57 14.41
N ARG A 12 -10.70 10.97 13.17
CA ARG A 12 -10.80 9.98 12.17
C ARG A 12 -9.75 8.95 12.45
N PRO A 13 -10.01 7.72 12.13
CA PRO A 13 -9.10 6.63 12.41
C PRO A 13 -7.77 6.88 11.75
N ALA A 14 -6.75 6.42 12.36
CA ALA A 14 -5.45 6.53 11.78
C ALA A 14 -5.47 5.79 10.47
N PRO A 15 -4.73 6.26 9.50
CA PRO A 15 -4.67 5.57 8.23
C PRO A 15 -4.13 4.19 8.46
N VAL A 16 -4.69 3.26 7.77
CA VAL A 16 -4.22 1.89 7.84
C VAL A 16 -2.80 1.87 7.29
N PRO A 17 -1.85 1.32 8.02
CA PRO A 17 -0.49 1.28 7.49
C PRO A 17 -0.46 0.47 6.21
N ILE A 18 0.27 0.96 5.24
CA ILE A 18 0.43 0.26 3.99
C ILE A 18 1.55 -0.73 4.17
N THR A 19 1.21 -2.00 4.20
CA THR A 19 2.17 -3.06 4.38
C THR A 19 2.29 -3.86 3.11
N VAL A 20 3.30 -4.71 3.05
CA VAL A 20 3.49 -5.60 1.92
C VAL A 20 2.22 -6.43 1.71
N ASP A 21 1.65 -6.93 2.80
CA ASP A 21 0.46 -7.76 2.69
C ASP A 21 -0.72 -7.00 2.07
N VAL A 22 -0.91 -5.76 2.49
CA VAL A 22 -1.98 -4.94 1.95
C VAL A 22 -1.76 -4.67 0.47
N LEU A 23 -0.53 -4.35 0.09
CA LEU A 23 -0.22 -4.09 -1.30
C LEU A 23 -0.41 -5.33 -2.16
N GLU A 24 -0.05 -6.48 -1.64
CA GLU A 24 -0.23 -7.71 -2.39
C GLU A 24 -1.70 -8.00 -2.61
N LYS A 25 -2.53 -7.75 -1.62
CA LYS A 25 -3.96 -7.93 -1.79
C LYS A 25 -4.53 -6.95 -2.80
N CYS A 26 -4.04 -5.73 -2.79
CA CYS A 26 -4.48 -4.74 -3.77
C CYS A 26 -4.09 -5.16 -5.17
N LEU A 27 -2.87 -5.67 -5.34
CA LEU A 27 -2.41 -6.13 -6.63
C LEU A 27 -3.26 -7.29 -7.12
N ASP A 28 -3.62 -8.20 -6.23
CA ASP A 28 -4.46 -9.33 -6.62
C ASP A 28 -5.80 -8.85 -7.14
N ARG A 29 -6.38 -7.86 -6.48
CA ARG A 29 -7.67 -7.35 -6.91
C ARG A 29 -7.57 -6.62 -8.24
N VAL A 30 -6.52 -5.85 -8.42
CA VAL A 30 -6.33 -5.14 -9.68
C VAL A 30 -6.08 -6.14 -10.81
N ALA A 31 -5.28 -7.16 -10.53
CA ALA A 31 -5.01 -8.19 -11.52
C ALA A 31 -6.30 -8.89 -11.95
N LEU A 32 -7.16 -9.18 -10.98
CA LEU A 32 -8.43 -9.81 -11.28
C LEU A 32 -9.30 -8.89 -12.14
N ALA A 33 -9.31 -7.62 -11.81
CA ALA A 33 -10.10 -6.65 -12.58
C ALA A 33 -9.59 -6.55 -14.01
N ILE A 34 -8.27 -6.58 -14.18
CA ILE A 34 -7.68 -6.52 -15.51
C ILE A 34 -8.10 -7.75 -16.31
N ASP A 35 -8.02 -8.91 -15.69
CA ASP A 35 -8.36 -10.14 -16.34
C ASP A 35 -9.85 -10.15 -16.75
N GLN A 36 -10.70 -9.70 -15.86
CA GLN A 36 -12.12 -9.70 -16.14
C GLN A 36 -12.52 -8.65 -17.16
N ALA A 37 -11.79 -7.55 -17.22
CA ALA A 37 -12.11 -6.49 -18.16
C ALA A 37 -11.71 -6.82 -19.60
N GLY A 38 -10.84 -7.78 -19.79
CA GLY A 38 -10.41 -8.14 -21.12
C GLY A 38 -9.70 -6.98 -21.80
N ASP A 39 -10.21 -6.60 -22.95
CA ASP A 39 -9.59 -5.52 -23.71
C ASP A 39 -9.53 -4.21 -22.96
N LYS A 40 -10.45 -4.01 -22.06
CA LYS A 40 -10.49 -2.75 -21.32
C LYS A 40 -9.55 -2.77 -20.14
N GLY A 41 -8.94 -3.90 -19.89
CA GLY A 41 -8.01 -4.01 -18.77
C GLY A 41 -6.80 -3.11 -18.89
N ALA A 42 -6.46 -2.72 -20.11
CA ALA A 42 -5.31 -1.85 -20.31
C ALA A 42 -5.43 -0.54 -19.56
N VAL A 43 -6.66 -0.12 -19.28
CA VAL A 43 -6.88 1.12 -18.54
C VAL A 43 -6.31 1.02 -17.14
N TYR A 44 -6.25 -0.18 -16.60
CA TYR A 44 -5.76 -0.39 -15.25
C TYR A 44 -4.27 -0.68 -15.15
N LEU A 45 -3.61 -0.83 -16.28
CA LEU A 45 -2.18 -1.16 -16.24
C LEU A 45 -1.33 -0.14 -15.51
N PRO A 46 -1.57 1.17 -15.68
CA PRO A 46 -0.77 2.14 -14.93
C PRO A 46 -0.90 1.99 -13.42
N ILE A 47 -2.11 1.64 -12.96
CA ILE A 47 -2.33 1.45 -11.54
C ILE A 47 -1.59 0.20 -11.06
N TYR A 48 -1.67 -0.85 -11.86
CA TYR A 48 -1.00 -2.10 -11.51
C TYR A 48 0.51 -1.90 -11.42
N ASP A 49 1.09 -1.22 -12.41
CA ASP A 49 2.52 -0.96 -12.44
C ASP A 49 2.95 -0.13 -11.24
N ARG A 50 2.14 0.85 -10.88
CA ARG A 50 2.46 1.68 -9.75
C ARG A 50 2.45 0.89 -8.45
N LEU A 51 1.44 0.04 -8.28
CA LEU A 51 1.35 -0.78 -7.09
C LEU A 51 2.51 -1.76 -7.00
N GLU A 52 2.91 -2.32 -8.13
CA GLU A 52 4.07 -3.21 -8.15
C GLU A 52 5.33 -2.49 -7.73
N ALA A 53 5.51 -1.27 -8.23
CA ALA A 53 6.68 -0.50 -7.89
C ALA A 53 6.71 -0.17 -6.40
N GLU A 54 5.55 0.17 -5.85
CA GLU A 54 5.48 0.47 -4.43
C GLU A 54 5.73 -0.76 -3.58
N LEU A 55 5.21 -1.89 -4.01
CA LEU A 55 5.45 -3.12 -3.29
C LEU A 55 6.92 -3.47 -3.28
N LYS A 56 7.57 -3.33 -4.41
CA LYS A 56 8.99 -3.63 -4.50
C LYS A 56 9.80 -2.71 -3.60
N ALA A 57 9.47 -1.42 -3.61
CA ALA A 57 10.17 -0.46 -2.78
C ALA A 57 9.99 -0.78 -1.30
N LEU A 58 8.78 -1.19 -0.92
CA LEU A 58 8.51 -1.51 0.47
C LEU A 58 9.24 -2.77 0.89
N LYS A 59 9.29 -3.78 0.02
CA LYS A 59 10.02 -5.00 0.33
C LYS A 59 11.50 -4.72 0.48
N ASP A 60 12.06 -3.90 -0.40
CA ASP A 60 13.47 -3.54 -0.31
C ASP A 60 13.76 -2.83 1.00
N LYS A 61 12.85 -1.97 1.41
CA LYS A 61 13.03 -1.22 2.64
C LYS A 61 13.00 -2.16 3.83
N GLU A 62 12.08 -3.12 3.82
CA GLU A 62 11.99 -4.06 4.92
C GLU A 62 13.21 -4.98 4.97
N ASP A 63 13.70 -5.39 3.81
CA ASP A 63 14.89 -6.22 3.75
C ASP A 63 16.09 -5.46 4.29
N ARG A 64 16.20 -4.20 3.94
CA ARG A 64 17.30 -3.40 4.41
C ARG A 64 17.23 -3.22 5.92
N ALA A 65 16.04 -2.96 6.44
CA ALA A 65 15.86 -2.82 7.88
C ALA A 65 16.22 -4.10 8.61
N ALA A 66 15.85 -5.23 8.03
CA ALA A 66 16.16 -6.51 8.64
C ALA A 66 17.66 -6.75 8.66
N ARG A 67 18.35 -6.41 7.59
CA ARG A 67 19.80 -6.58 7.53
C ARG A 67 20.49 -5.68 8.54
N ILE A 68 20.02 -4.45 8.67
CA ILE A 68 20.62 -3.53 9.63
C ILE A 68 20.40 -4.05 11.04
N ARG A 69 19.22 -4.54 11.32
CA ARG A 69 18.89 -5.04 12.62
C ARG A 69 19.75 -6.25 12.96
N ALA A 70 19.99 -7.10 11.98
CA ALA A 70 20.82 -8.27 12.17
C ALA A 70 22.28 -7.89 12.49
N ARG A 71 22.74 -6.79 11.92
CA ARG A 71 24.09 -6.36 12.19
C ARG A 71 24.24 -5.77 13.57
N VAL A 72 23.22 -5.07 14.01
CA VAL A 72 23.26 -4.46 15.33
C VAL A 72 23.18 -5.51 16.43
N LYS A 73 22.38 -6.55 16.18
CA LYS A 73 22.21 -7.56 17.15
C LYS A 73 23.35 -8.52 17.12
N ARG A 74 24.18 -8.51 18.09
CA ARG A 74 25.27 -9.41 18.04
C ARG A 74 25.31 -10.30 19.19
#